data_d605daf38d3be131282df9ff59c6e4cd
#
_entry.id   d605daf38d3be131282df9ff59c6e4cd
#
_cell.length_a   1.000
_cell.length_b   1.000
_cell.length_c   1.000
_cell.angle_alpha   90.00
_cell.angle_beta   90.00
_cell.angle_gamma   90.00
#
_symmetry.space_group_name_H-M   'P 1'
#
loop_
_entity.id
_entity.type
_entity.pdbx_description
1 polymer ?
#
loop_
_entity_poly.entity_id
_entity_poly.type
_entity_poly.pdbx_seq_one_letter_code
_entity_poly.pdbx_strand_id
1 'polypeptide(L)'
;MQTPPILTDRIALTRNRAKATEFFLHEEARAEVQERLLEVNRTFTAPAVVTGLPDIWREIGSPVADDDVLTLTPAAHDLVVHALSLHWANDPVGQLVQCRHALRPDGLFLGLLFGGQTLHELRACLAEAEAEVTGGLSPRVLPMGEIRDLGGLLQRAGFALPVADSFTKTVRYRDALHLMRDLRQMGENNALDARLRHPTRRAVLLRAVELYQMQYADAEGRIPATFEIICLTGWAPADSQPKPLKPGSAVQRLADALNAAEMPLPTDLRKG
;
A
#
# COMPACT_ATOMS: atom_id res chain seq x y z
N MET A 1 3.31 -28.41 -8.76
CA MET A 1 3.26 -26.95 -8.51
C MET A 1 3.43 -26.77 -7.01
N GLN A 2 4.42 -26.00 -6.57
CA GLN A 2 4.52 -25.67 -5.15
C GLN A 2 3.44 -24.62 -4.84
N THR A 3 2.65 -24.86 -3.80
CA THR A 3 1.70 -23.87 -3.28
C THR A 3 2.50 -22.65 -2.82
N PRO A 4 2.14 -21.41 -3.22
CA PRO A 4 2.84 -20.22 -2.74
C PRO A 4 2.85 -20.20 -1.21
N PRO A 5 3.92 -19.70 -0.56
CA PRO A 5 3.97 -19.60 0.88
C PRO A 5 2.87 -18.64 1.36
N ILE A 6 2.15 -19.06 2.40
CA ILE A 6 1.13 -18.24 3.06
C ILE A 6 1.87 -17.12 3.83
N LEU A 7 1.59 -15.88 3.47
CA LEU A 7 2.15 -14.71 4.14
C LEU A 7 1.36 -14.35 5.40
N THR A 8 0.03 -14.36 5.30
CA THR A 8 -0.90 -13.84 6.29
C THR A 8 -1.78 -14.93 6.87
N ASP A 9 -1.80 -15.03 8.20
CA ASP A 9 -2.83 -15.80 8.95
C ASP A 9 -4.14 -14.99 8.93
N ARG A 10 -5.03 -15.32 7.98
CA ARG A 10 -6.32 -14.62 7.78
C ARG A 10 -7.20 -14.65 9.02
N ILE A 11 -7.19 -15.75 9.79
CA ILE A 11 -7.97 -15.87 11.04
C ILE A 11 -7.47 -14.86 12.07
N ALA A 12 -6.14 -14.73 12.21
CA ALA A 12 -5.56 -13.75 13.12
C ALA A 12 -5.87 -12.32 12.70
N LEU A 13 -5.75 -12.01 11.40
CA LEU A 13 -6.05 -10.68 10.85
C LEU A 13 -7.52 -10.30 11.10
N THR A 14 -8.46 -11.16 10.75
CA THR A 14 -9.90 -10.93 10.99
C THR A 14 -10.21 -10.70 12.47
N ARG A 15 -9.60 -11.52 13.36
CA ARG A 15 -9.76 -11.34 14.82
C ARG A 15 -9.17 -10.03 15.32
N ASN A 16 -8.05 -9.56 14.73
CA ASN A 16 -7.43 -8.30 15.11
C ASN A 16 -8.33 -7.13 14.69
N ARG A 17 -8.79 -7.11 13.45
CA ARG A 17 -9.66 -6.07 12.88
C ARG A 17 -11.03 -6.00 13.56
N ALA A 18 -11.58 -7.14 13.99
CA ALA A 18 -12.84 -7.16 14.76
C ALA A 18 -12.75 -6.42 16.13
N LYS A 19 -11.53 -6.09 16.58
CA LYS A 19 -11.28 -5.36 17.82
C LYS A 19 -10.76 -3.94 17.57
N ALA A 20 -10.74 -3.51 16.31
CA ALA A 20 -10.27 -2.19 15.95
C ALA A 20 -11.21 -1.10 16.52
N THR A 21 -10.62 -0.04 17.04
CA THR A 21 -11.30 1.12 17.61
C THR A 21 -10.72 2.45 17.12
N GLU A 22 -9.55 2.40 16.45
CA GLU A 22 -8.85 3.56 15.92
C GLU A 22 -8.70 3.40 14.39
N PHE A 23 -9.06 4.43 13.63
CA PHE A 23 -9.22 4.32 12.19
C PHE A 23 -8.56 5.47 11.40
N PHE A 24 -7.75 6.30 12.04
CA PHE A 24 -7.24 7.52 11.42
C PHE A 24 -6.47 7.29 10.10
N LEU A 25 -5.72 6.17 9.96
CA LEU A 25 -5.05 5.85 8.70
C LEU A 25 -6.04 5.48 7.58
N HIS A 26 -7.15 4.83 7.93
CA HIS A 26 -8.23 4.56 6.98
C HIS A 26 -9.00 5.84 6.62
N GLU A 27 -9.18 6.76 7.55
CA GLU A 27 -9.80 8.06 7.31
C GLU A 27 -8.94 8.92 6.39
N GLU A 28 -7.63 8.98 6.61
CA GLU A 28 -6.66 9.62 5.72
C GLU A 28 -6.70 9.00 4.31
N ALA A 29 -6.65 7.67 4.22
CA ALA A 29 -6.72 6.97 2.95
C ALA A 29 -8.06 7.20 2.23
N ARG A 30 -9.17 7.30 2.96
CA ARG A 30 -10.48 7.64 2.41
C ARG A 30 -10.51 9.06 1.86
N ALA A 31 -9.93 10.02 2.60
CA ALA A 31 -9.83 11.41 2.14
C ALA A 31 -9.01 11.50 0.84
N GLU A 32 -7.88 10.79 0.76
CA GLU A 32 -7.07 10.69 -0.45
C GLU A 32 -7.87 10.13 -1.64
N VAL A 33 -8.66 9.05 -1.42
CA VAL A 33 -9.54 8.51 -2.47
C VAL A 33 -10.54 9.55 -2.93
N GLN A 34 -11.17 10.28 -2.01
CA GLN A 34 -12.15 11.32 -2.35
C GLN A 34 -11.53 12.44 -3.18
N GLU A 35 -10.31 12.89 -2.83
CA GLU A 35 -9.58 13.91 -3.59
C GLU A 35 -9.28 13.43 -5.02
N ARG A 36 -8.75 12.23 -5.18
CA ARG A 36 -8.47 11.64 -6.50
C ARG A 36 -9.74 11.47 -7.35
N LEU A 37 -10.84 11.08 -6.74
CA LEU A 37 -12.12 10.96 -7.46
C LEU A 37 -12.63 12.33 -7.96
N LEU A 38 -12.40 13.42 -7.20
CA LEU A 38 -12.69 14.77 -7.65
C LEU A 38 -11.82 15.19 -8.84
N GLU A 39 -10.52 14.87 -8.81
CA GLU A 39 -9.58 15.16 -9.91
C GLU A 39 -9.96 14.45 -11.22
N VAL A 40 -10.43 13.20 -11.11
CA VAL A 40 -10.89 12.42 -12.27
C VAL A 40 -12.12 13.05 -12.93
N ASN A 41 -12.88 13.87 -12.19
CA ASN A 41 -14.08 14.56 -12.67
C ASN A 41 -15.08 13.66 -13.38
N ARG A 42 -15.35 12.49 -12.79
CA ARG A 42 -16.27 11.47 -13.31
C ARG A 42 -17.22 11.01 -12.23
N THR A 43 -18.49 10.81 -12.57
CA THR A 43 -19.48 10.22 -11.67
C THR A 43 -19.44 8.70 -11.77
N PHE A 44 -19.27 8.03 -10.64
CA PHE A 44 -19.34 6.58 -10.53
C PHE A 44 -20.69 6.14 -9.99
N THR A 45 -21.30 5.13 -10.62
CA THR A 45 -22.68 4.68 -10.34
C THR A 45 -22.75 3.30 -9.70
N ALA A 46 -21.65 2.53 -9.76
CA ALA A 46 -21.56 1.18 -9.23
C ALA A 46 -20.21 0.94 -8.52
N PRO A 47 -19.81 1.80 -7.54
CA PRO A 47 -18.56 1.65 -6.84
C PRO A 47 -18.57 0.46 -5.88
N ALA A 48 -17.45 -0.29 -5.83
CA ALA A 48 -17.18 -1.32 -4.84
C ALA A 48 -15.88 -1.03 -4.08
N VAL A 49 -15.82 -1.41 -2.81
CA VAL A 49 -14.63 -1.19 -1.96
C VAL A 49 -14.21 -2.50 -1.31
N VAL A 50 -13.05 -3.02 -1.68
CA VAL A 50 -12.44 -4.19 -1.02
C VAL A 50 -11.74 -3.73 0.25
N THR A 51 -12.22 -4.19 1.41
CA THR A 51 -11.74 -3.72 2.71
C THR A 51 -12.00 -4.71 3.83
N GLY A 52 -11.12 -4.69 4.84
CA GLY A 52 -11.35 -5.39 6.12
C GLY A 52 -12.14 -4.58 7.15
N LEU A 53 -12.48 -3.31 6.88
CA LEU A 53 -13.17 -2.38 7.77
C LEU A 53 -14.35 -1.69 7.05
N PRO A 54 -15.44 -2.42 6.80
CA PRO A 54 -16.51 -1.98 5.89
C PRO A 54 -17.18 -0.65 6.28
N ASP A 55 -17.36 -0.39 7.58
CA ASP A 55 -18.13 0.76 8.04
C ASP A 55 -17.52 2.11 7.66
N ILE A 56 -16.18 2.17 7.58
CA ILE A 56 -15.45 3.39 7.23
C ILE A 56 -15.61 3.75 5.75
N TRP A 57 -15.82 2.75 4.89
CA TRP A 57 -15.77 2.89 3.45
C TRP A 57 -17.13 2.92 2.75
N ARG A 58 -18.25 2.79 3.50
CA ARG A 58 -19.61 2.77 2.93
C ARG A 58 -19.98 4.00 2.12
N GLU A 59 -19.39 5.16 2.44
CA GLU A 59 -19.64 6.41 1.71
C GLU A 59 -19.00 6.42 0.30
N ILE A 60 -17.96 5.62 0.10
CA ILE A 60 -17.28 5.51 -1.20
C ILE A 60 -17.98 4.50 -2.10
N GLY A 61 -18.42 3.37 -1.55
CA GLY A 61 -19.06 2.33 -2.34
C GLY A 61 -19.47 1.11 -1.53
N SER A 62 -19.97 0.09 -2.20
CA SER A 62 -20.41 -1.17 -1.58
C SER A 62 -19.21 -1.95 -1.04
N PRO A 63 -19.15 -2.22 0.29
CA PRO A 63 -18.03 -2.94 0.87
C PRO A 63 -18.02 -4.42 0.44
N VAL A 64 -16.82 -4.92 0.13
CA VAL A 64 -16.51 -6.32 -0.17
C VAL A 64 -15.39 -6.77 0.75
N ALA A 65 -15.52 -7.95 1.35
CA ALA A 65 -14.46 -8.50 2.21
C ALA A 65 -13.17 -8.74 1.41
N ASP A 66 -12.03 -8.46 2.03
CA ASP A 66 -10.69 -8.62 1.43
C ASP A 66 -10.18 -10.08 1.51
N ASP A 67 -11.05 -11.05 1.32
CA ASP A 67 -10.72 -12.47 1.28
C ASP A 67 -9.85 -12.83 0.07
N ASP A 68 -9.22 -13.99 0.07
CA ASP A 68 -8.37 -14.45 -1.06
C ASP A 68 -9.18 -14.52 -2.38
N VAL A 69 -10.48 -14.86 -2.28
CA VAL A 69 -11.44 -14.78 -3.39
C VAL A 69 -12.44 -13.68 -3.08
N LEU A 70 -12.39 -12.61 -3.88
CA LEU A 70 -13.26 -11.45 -3.73
C LEU A 70 -14.66 -11.73 -4.28
N THR A 71 -15.69 -11.37 -3.52
CA THR A 71 -17.09 -11.50 -3.94
C THR A 71 -17.54 -10.36 -4.87
N LEU A 72 -16.68 -10.01 -5.82
CA LEU A 72 -16.95 -9.00 -6.84
C LEU A 72 -17.66 -9.63 -8.05
N THR A 73 -18.69 -8.97 -8.57
CA THR A 73 -19.38 -9.40 -9.78
C THR A 73 -18.59 -8.95 -11.02
N PRO A 74 -18.23 -9.85 -11.97
CA PRO A 74 -17.51 -9.48 -13.17
C PRO A 74 -18.23 -8.41 -14.01
N ALA A 75 -17.47 -7.42 -14.51
CA ALA A 75 -17.92 -6.31 -15.35
C ALA A 75 -19.17 -5.56 -14.81
N ALA A 76 -19.32 -5.53 -13.49
CA ALA A 76 -20.47 -4.88 -12.84
C ALA A 76 -20.17 -3.47 -12.29
N HIS A 77 -18.87 -3.16 -12.10
CA HIS A 77 -18.44 -1.95 -11.41
C HIS A 77 -17.78 -0.95 -12.36
N ASP A 78 -17.99 0.34 -12.12
CA ASP A 78 -17.29 1.44 -12.81
C ASP A 78 -16.14 2.00 -11.96
N LEU A 79 -16.13 1.70 -10.65
CA LEU A 79 -15.05 1.99 -9.72
C LEU A 79 -14.84 0.78 -8.79
N VAL A 80 -13.59 0.38 -8.62
CA VAL A 80 -13.16 -0.55 -7.54
C VAL A 80 -12.05 0.10 -6.75
N VAL A 81 -12.27 0.27 -5.44
CA VAL A 81 -11.26 0.72 -4.49
C VAL A 81 -10.76 -0.48 -3.68
N HIS A 82 -9.44 -0.67 -3.57
CA HIS A 82 -8.83 -1.63 -2.65
C HIS A 82 -8.19 -0.88 -1.48
N ALA A 83 -8.86 -0.92 -0.33
CA ALA A 83 -8.66 0.02 0.75
C ALA A 83 -7.80 -0.57 1.89
N LEU A 84 -6.52 -0.21 1.93
CA LEU A 84 -5.54 -0.55 2.99
C LEU A 84 -5.58 -2.03 3.43
N SER A 85 -5.70 -2.96 2.47
CA SER A 85 -5.73 -4.39 2.78
C SER A 85 -4.89 -5.25 1.84
N LEU A 86 -4.45 -4.71 0.68
CA LEU A 86 -3.69 -5.46 -0.32
C LEU A 86 -2.32 -5.96 0.20
N HIS A 87 -1.69 -5.24 1.12
CA HIS A 87 -0.43 -5.65 1.75
C HIS A 87 -0.57 -6.90 2.63
N TRP A 88 -1.79 -7.24 3.07
CA TRP A 88 -2.10 -8.48 3.78
C TRP A 88 -2.55 -9.62 2.86
N ALA A 89 -2.66 -9.40 1.55
CA ALA A 89 -3.11 -10.43 0.63
C ALA A 89 -2.06 -11.54 0.46
N ASN A 90 -2.49 -12.80 0.49
CA ASN A 90 -1.64 -13.95 0.19
C ASN A 90 -1.31 -14.04 -1.32
N ASP A 91 -2.21 -13.54 -2.17
CA ASP A 91 -2.01 -13.39 -3.61
C ASP A 91 -2.44 -11.98 -4.07
N PRO A 92 -1.57 -10.97 -3.91
CA PRO A 92 -1.89 -9.60 -4.30
C PRO A 92 -2.15 -9.45 -5.81
N VAL A 93 -1.45 -10.23 -6.66
CA VAL A 93 -1.68 -10.22 -8.12
C VAL A 93 -3.05 -10.79 -8.44
N GLY A 94 -3.41 -11.91 -7.83
CA GLY A 94 -4.72 -12.52 -8.01
C GLY A 94 -5.86 -11.59 -7.57
N GLN A 95 -5.70 -10.85 -6.47
CA GLN A 95 -6.71 -9.87 -6.05
C GLN A 95 -6.80 -8.69 -7.04
N LEU A 96 -5.68 -8.18 -7.53
CA LEU A 96 -5.67 -7.14 -8.58
C LEU A 96 -6.35 -7.61 -9.87
N VAL A 97 -6.12 -8.86 -10.30
CA VAL A 97 -6.79 -9.46 -11.45
C VAL A 97 -8.30 -9.56 -11.22
N GLN A 98 -8.74 -9.97 -10.03
CA GLN A 98 -10.17 -10.02 -9.69
C GLN A 98 -10.80 -8.62 -9.71
N CYS A 99 -10.13 -7.61 -9.15
CA CYS A 99 -10.59 -6.22 -9.22
C CYS A 99 -10.72 -5.74 -10.68
N ARG A 100 -9.72 -6.03 -11.54
CA ARG A 100 -9.78 -5.67 -12.95
C ARG A 100 -10.94 -6.36 -13.69
N HIS A 101 -11.18 -7.63 -13.40
CA HIS A 101 -12.30 -8.38 -14.03
C HIS A 101 -13.67 -7.87 -13.57
N ALA A 102 -13.77 -7.32 -12.37
CA ALA A 102 -14.99 -6.74 -11.84
C ALA A 102 -15.36 -5.40 -12.50
N LEU A 103 -14.36 -4.70 -13.05
CA LEU A 103 -14.55 -3.43 -13.73
C LEU A 103 -15.12 -3.59 -15.13
N ARG A 104 -16.05 -2.71 -15.48
CA ARG A 104 -16.49 -2.48 -16.86
C ARG A 104 -15.33 -1.90 -17.68
N PRO A 105 -15.34 -2.00 -19.02
CA PRO A 105 -14.40 -1.27 -19.85
C PRO A 105 -14.33 0.20 -19.44
N ASP A 106 -13.13 0.76 -19.34
CA ASP A 106 -12.88 2.14 -18.88
C ASP A 106 -13.32 2.41 -17.43
N GLY A 107 -13.48 1.37 -16.60
CA GLY A 107 -13.67 1.49 -15.16
C GLY A 107 -12.35 1.79 -14.43
N LEU A 108 -12.43 2.56 -13.34
CA LEU A 108 -11.29 2.99 -12.54
C LEU A 108 -11.00 2.01 -11.40
N PHE A 109 -9.73 1.72 -11.20
CA PHE A 109 -9.19 1.05 -10.01
C PHE A 109 -8.34 2.03 -9.19
N LEU A 110 -8.58 2.08 -7.89
CA LEU A 110 -7.73 2.75 -6.91
C LEU A 110 -7.34 1.76 -5.82
N GLY A 111 -6.04 1.51 -5.65
CA GLY A 111 -5.51 0.66 -4.58
C GLY A 111 -4.69 1.48 -3.61
N LEU A 112 -4.99 1.42 -2.31
CA LEU A 112 -4.17 2.02 -1.27
C LEU A 112 -3.62 0.91 -0.37
N LEU A 113 -2.32 0.95 -0.12
CA LEU A 113 -1.65 -0.04 0.72
C LEU A 113 -0.44 0.57 1.41
N PHE A 114 0.03 -0.08 2.47
CA PHE A 114 1.26 0.36 3.11
C PHE A 114 2.50 -0.02 2.30
N GLY A 115 3.45 0.92 2.20
CA GLY A 115 4.72 0.77 1.49
C GLY A 115 5.89 0.38 2.41
N GLY A 116 7.04 0.12 1.79
CA GLY A 116 8.24 -0.42 2.45
C GLY A 116 8.80 0.40 3.59
N GLN A 117 8.57 1.71 3.59
CA GLN A 117 9.02 2.60 4.67
C GLN A 117 8.11 2.57 5.91
N THR A 118 6.92 1.93 5.83
CA THR A 118 6.02 1.86 6.98
C THR A 118 6.66 1.12 8.15
N LEU A 119 6.64 1.79 9.33
CA LEU A 119 7.17 1.27 10.60
C LEU A 119 8.62 0.77 10.53
N HIS A 120 9.46 1.35 9.64
CA HIS A 120 10.85 0.94 9.51
C HIS A 120 11.62 1.12 10.82
N GLU A 121 11.31 2.17 11.59
CA GLU A 121 11.91 2.43 12.90
C GLU A 121 11.58 1.31 13.91
N LEU A 122 10.29 0.95 13.99
CA LEU A 122 9.84 -0.14 14.87
C LEU A 122 10.44 -1.49 14.46
N ARG A 123 10.52 -1.74 13.15
CA ARG A 123 11.11 -2.97 12.58
C ARG A 123 12.58 -3.09 12.95
N ALA A 124 13.36 -2.01 12.78
CA ALA A 124 14.77 -2.00 13.11
C ALA A 124 15.00 -2.25 14.62
N CYS A 125 14.31 -1.49 15.49
CA CYS A 125 14.47 -1.62 16.94
C CYS A 125 14.05 -2.99 17.47
N LEU A 126 12.95 -3.57 16.95
CA LEU A 126 12.50 -4.92 17.34
C LEU A 126 13.49 -5.99 16.87
N ALA A 127 14.05 -5.87 15.67
CA ALA A 127 15.03 -6.82 15.14
C ALA A 127 16.33 -6.77 15.96
N GLU A 128 16.85 -5.59 16.24
CA GLU A 128 18.07 -5.41 17.04
C GLU A 128 17.88 -5.94 18.47
N ALA A 129 16.78 -5.55 19.14
CA ALA A 129 16.46 -6.02 20.49
C ALA A 129 16.30 -7.55 20.57
N GLU A 130 15.67 -8.16 19.57
CA GLU A 130 15.48 -9.61 19.56
C GLU A 130 16.80 -10.34 19.31
N ALA A 131 17.64 -9.86 18.41
CA ALA A 131 18.97 -10.42 18.17
C ALA A 131 19.85 -10.35 19.42
N GLU A 132 19.86 -9.22 20.13
CA GLU A 132 20.63 -9.06 21.37
C GLU A 132 20.14 -9.97 22.51
N VAL A 133 18.83 -10.08 22.69
CA VAL A 133 18.24 -10.78 23.86
C VAL A 133 18.10 -12.29 23.63
N THR A 134 17.87 -12.72 22.40
CA THR A 134 17.55 -14.13 22.08
C THR A 134 18.55 -14.81 21.16
N GLY A 135 19.42 -14.04 20.50
CA GLY A 135 20.34 -14.56 19.49
C GLY A 135 19.68 -14.94 18.17
N GLY A 136 18.40 -14.57 17.95
CA GLY A 136 17.66 -14.91 16.74
C GLY A 136 16.75 -13.76 16.27
N LEU A 137 16.03 -13.99 15.16
CA LEU A 137 15.07 -13.04 14.59
C LEU A 137 13.76 -13.76 14.29
N SER A 138 12.64 -13.08 14.53
CA SER A 138 11.32 -13.53 14.15
C SER A 138 10.56 -12.47 13.34
N PRO A 139 9.66 -12.85 12.44
CA PRO A 139 8.84 -11.91 11.69
C PRO A 139 7.90 -11.13 12.63
N ARG A 140 8.11 -9.81 12.75
CA ARG A 140 7.33 -8.94 13.65
C ARG A 140 6.57 -7.86 12.93
N VAL A 141 7.17 -7.28 11.90
CA VAL A 141 6.56 -6.27 11.05
C VAL A 141 6.50 -6.83 9.63
N LEU A 142 5.34 -6.68 8.98
CA LEU A 142 5.12 -7.16 7.62
C LEU A 142 6.18 -6.57 6.67
N PRO A 143 6.86 -7.38 5.85
CA PRO A 143 7.66 -6.87 4.74
C PRO A 143 6.72 -6.32 3.66
N MET A 144 6.72 -5.01 3.49
CA MET A 144 5.88 -4.33 2.51
C MET A 144 6.64 -4.07 1.22
N GLY A 145 5.90 -3.99 0.09
CA GLY A 145 6.48 -3.80 -1.23
C GLY A 145 6.97 -2.38 -1.47
N GLU A 146 7.92 -2.25 -2.38
CA GLU A 146 8.40 -0.97 -2.88
C GLU A 146 7.48 -0.48 -4.04
N ILE A 147 7.34 0.83 -4.18
CA ILE A 147 6.45 1.46 -5.18
C ILE A 147 6.70 0.97 -6.60
N ARG A 148 7.96 0.76 -6.98
CA ARG A 148 8.34 0.28 -8.33
C ARG A 148 7.78 -1.12 -8.60
N ASP A 149 7.91 -2.01 -7.64
CA ASP A 149 7.46 -3.40 -7.78
C ASP A 149 5.94 -3.47 -7.81
N LEU A 150 5.28 -2.69 -6.96
CA LEU A 150 3.82 -2.61 -6.88
C LEU A 150 3.21 -2.00 -8.15
N GLY A 151 3.82 -0.96 -8.74
CA GLY A 151 3.41 -0.42 -10.04
C GLY A 151 3.48 -1.46 -11.17
N GLY A 152 4.51 -2.33 -11.14
CA GLY A 152 4.64 -3.46 -12.06
C GLY A 152 3.52 -4.51 -11.91
N LEU A 153 2.92 -4.65 -10.71
CA LEU A 153 1.80 -5.58 -10.49
C LEU A 153 0.54 -5.15 -11.26
N LEU A 154 0.28 -3.85 -11.40
CA LEU A 154 -0.86 -3.35 -12.18
C LEU A 154 -0.77 -3.78 -13.66
N GLN A 155 0.43 -3.68 -14.25
CA GLN A 155 0.66 -4.14 -15.63
C GLN A 155 0.45 -5.65 -15.75
N ARG A 156 0.98 -6.43 -14.80
CA ARG A 156 0.80 -7.89 -14.75
C ARG A 156 -0.66 -8.29 -14.57
N ALA A 157 -1.43 -7.53 -13.82
CA ALA A 157 -2.88 -7.73 -13.66
C ALA A 157 -3.70 -7.29 -14.88
N GLY A 158 -3.06 -6.63 -15.87
CA GLY A 158 -3.69 -6.23 -17.12
C GLY A 158 -4.46 -4.91 -17.04
N PHE A 159 -4.12 -4.01 -16.11
CA PHE A 159 -4.64 -2.65 -16.11
C PHE A 159 -3.99 -1.80 -17.21
N ALA A 160 -4.76 -0.91 -17.79
CA ALA A 160 -4.29 0.13 -18.68
C ALA A 160 -3.91 1.39 -17.85
N LEU A 161 -3.03 2.21 -18.41
CA LEU A 161 -2.61 3.50 -17.85
C LEU A 161 -2.20 3.41 -16.36
N PRO A 162 -1.34 2.44 -15.97
CA PRO A 162 -0.98 2.25 -14.58
C PRO A 162 -0.15 3.41 -14.06
N VAL A 163 -0.53 3.94 -12.90
CA VAL A 163 0.21 4.95 -12.14
C VAL A 163 0.41 4.45 -10.73
N ALA A 164 1.59 4.66 -10.17
CA ALA A 164 1.90 4.40 -8.78
C ALA A 164 2.60 5.63 -8.20
N ASP A 165 2.09 6.12 -7.10
CA ASP A 165 2.66 7.21 -6.33
C ASP A 165 2.56 6.89 -4.83
N SER A 166 3.17 7.69 -3.97
CA SER A 166 3.09 7.49 -2.53
C SER A 166 3.15 8.81 -1.78
N PHE A 167 2.59 8.80 -0.57
CA PHE A 167 2.79 9.85 0.41
C PHE A 167 3.13 9.25 1.76
N THR A 168 3.80 10.05 2.59
CA THR A 168 4.25 9.62 3.91
C THR A 168 3.57 10.43 5.00
N LYS A 169 3.02 9.71 5.99
CA LYS A 169 2.49 10.29 7.22
C LYS A 169 3.41 9.92 8.38
N THR A 170 3.95 10.90 9.08
CA THR A 170 4.73 10.68 10.32
C THR A 170 3.87 11.04 11.51
N VAL A 171 3.64 10.07 12.38
CA VAL A 171 2.90 10.23 13.63
C VAL A 171 3.88 10.22 14.80
N ARG A 172 3.75 11.16 15.74
CA ARG A 172 4.62 11.26 16.90
C ARG A 172 3.96 10.62 18.12
N TYR A 173 4.64 9.67 18.71
CA TYR A 173 4.19 8.94 19.89
C TYR A 173 5.02 9.31 21.12
N ARG A 174 4.43 9.18 22.31
CA ARG A 174 5.15 9.38 23.57
C ARG A 174 6.26 8.35 23.76
N ASP A 175 6.02 7.10 23.38
CA ASP A 175 6.94 5.98 23.48
C ASP A 175 6.51 4.83 22.58
N ALA A 176 7.39 3.84 22.36
CA ALA A 176 7.10 2.68 21.49
C ALA A 176 5.98 1.77 22.01
N LEU A 177 5.71 1.75 23.33
CA LEU A 177 4.57 0.97 23.86
C LEU A 177 3.24 1.66 23.54
N HIS A 178 3.23 3.00 23.47
CA HIS A 178 2.07 3.75 23.00
C HIS A 178 1.79 3.45 21.53
N LEU A 179 2.81 3.51 20.67
CA LEU A 179 2.70 3.10 19.27
C LEU A 179 2.16 1.67 19.13
N MET A 180 2.74 0.70 19.87
CA MET A 180 2.29 -0.71 19.80
C MET A 180 0.85 -0.90 20.28
N ARG A 181 0.37 -0.06 21.22
CA ARG A 181 -1.02 -0.06 21.67
C ARG A 181 -1.93 0.47 20.58
N ASP A 182 -1.55 1.57 19.96
CA ASP A 182 -2.28 2.21 18.87
C ASP A 182 -2.43 1.29 17.65
N LEU A 183 -1.33 0.65 17.21
CA LEU A 183 -1.37 -0.38 16.16
C LEU A 183 -2.34 -1.53 16.50
N ARG A 184 -2.46 -1.89 17.79
CA ARG A 184 -3.44 -2.88 18.24
C ARG A 184 -4.86 -2.35 18.13
N GLN A 185 -5.08 -1.09 18.46
CA GLN A 185 -6.38 -0.43 18.35
C GLN A 185 -6.80 -0.20 16.89
N MET A 186 -5.85 -0.09 15.98
CA MET A 186 -6.11 -0.08 14.53
C MET A 186 -6.43 -1.46 13.93
N GLY A 187 -6.23 -2.55 14.69
CA GLY A 187 -6.36 -3.91 14.17
C GLY A 187 -5.15 -4.39 13.34
N GLU A 188 -4.09 -3.60 13.28
CA GLU A 188 -2.87 -3.87 12.49
C GLU A 188 -1.78 -4.57 13.32
N ASN A 189 -2.18 -5.50 14.20
CA ASN A 189 -1.25 -6.38 14.89
C ASN A 189 -0.61 -7.37 13.91
N ASN A 190 0.57 -7.87 14.31
CA ASN A 190 1.26 -8.91 13.55
C ASN A 190 0.36 -10.13 13.26
N ALA A 191 -0.10 -10.24 12.02
CA ALA A 191 -0.89 -11.33 11.49
C ALA A 191 -0.10 -12.22 10.50
N LEU A 192 1.25 -12.10 10.47
CA LEU A 192 2.09 -12.97 9.67
C LEU A 192 1.88 -14.44 10.05
N ASP A 193 1.83 -15.32 9.07
CA ASP A 193 1.70 -16.76 9.34
C ASP A 193 2.92 -17.29 10.09
N ALA A 194 4.11 -16.84 9.72
CA ALA A 194 5.37 -17.23 10.35
C ALA A 194 5.67 -16.52 11.69
N ARG A 195 4.75 -15.72 12.24
CA ARG A 195 4.96 -15.03 13.53
C ARG A 195 5.14 -16.00 14.68
N LEU A 196 5.78 -15.55 15.74
CA LEU A 196 5.81 -16.28 17.01
C LEU A 196 4.38 -16.54 17.54
N ARG A 197 4.11 -17.76 17.94
CA ARG A 197 2.81 -18.19 18.52
C ARG A 197 2.77 -18.09 20.04
N HIS A 198 3.84 -17.63 20.66
CA HIS A 198 3.95 -17.40 22.10
C HIS A 198 4.22 -15.92 22.42
N PRO A 199 3.98 -15.46 23.66
CA PRO A 199 4.24 -14.08 24.04
C PRO A 199 5.71 -13.70 23.86
N THR A 200 5.95 -12.47 23.39
CA THR A 200 7.30 -11.91 23.31
C THR A 200 7.89 -11.74 24.70
N ARG A 201 9.15 -12.12 24.89
CA ARG A 201 9.86 -11.91 26.14
C ARG A 201 9.86 -10.42 26.53
N ARG A 202 9.56 -10.14 27.79
CA ARG A 202 9.53 -8.75 28.27
C ARG A 202 10.85 -8.00 28.02
N ALA A 203 11.99 -8.70 28.16
CA ALA A 203 13.31 -8.11 27.91
C ALA A 203 13.46 -7.59 26.48
N VAL A 204 12.94 -8.33 25.47
CA VAL A 204 12.96 -7.88 24.05
C VAL A 204 12.14 -6.60 23.89
N LEU A 205 10.94 -6.52 24.47
CA LEU A 205 10.09 -5.33 24.37
C LEU A 205 10.73 -4.11 25.04
N LEU A 206 11.29 -4.29 26.25
CA LEU A 206 11.95 -3.20 26.98
C LEU A 206 13.18 -2.71 26.21
N ARG A 207 13.99 -3.63 25.67
CA ARG A 207 15.15 -3.27 24.87
C ARG A 207 14.78 -2.54 23.59
N ALA A 208 13.71 -2.95 22.90
CA ALA A 208 13.21 -2.26 21.72
C ALA A 208 12.73 -0.84 22.03
N VAL A 209 12.08 -0.63 23.19
CA VAL A 209 11.68 0.71 23.66
C VAL A 209 12.90 1.60 23.90
N GLU A 210 13.94 1.08 24.55
CA GLU A 210 15.19 1.82 24.78
C GLU A 210 15.86 2.20 23.45
N LEU A 211 16.02 1.24 22.54
CA LEU A 211 16.61 1.48 21.21
C LEU A 211 15.84 2.52 20.43
N TYR A 212 14.51 2.43 20.44
CA TYR A 212 13.66 3.40 19.74
C TYR A 212 13.85 4.81 20.28
N GLN A 213 13.86 4.94 21.61
CA GLN A 213 14.08 6.23 22.28
C GLN A 213 15.48 6.79 21.99
N MET A 214 16.50 5.94 21.99
CA MET A 214 17.90 6.36 21.74
C MET A 214 18.16 6.78 20.30
N GLN A 215 17.55 6.08 19.34
CA GLN A 215 17.87 6.26 17.93
C GLN A 215 16.97 7.28 17.23
N TYR A 216 15.72 7.46 17.68
CA TYR A 216 14.72 8.21 16.94
C TYR A 216 14.00 9.30 17.73
N ALA A 217 14.23 9.45 19.05
CA ALA A 217 13.54 10.48 19.81
C ALA A 217 13.89 11.88 19.31
N ASP A 218 12.89 12.74 19.21
CA ASP A 218 13.06 14.17 18.96
C ASP A 218 13.48 14.94 20.23
N ALA A 219 13.66 16.25 20.09
CA ALA A 219 14.07 17.13 21.19
C ALA A 219 13.07 17.15 22.36
N GLU A 220 11.79 16.88 22.09
CA GLU A 220 10.72 16.78 23.10
C GLU A 220 10.62 15.36 23.71
N GLY A 221 11.49 14.43 23.29
CA GLY A 221 11.51 13.05 23.75
C GLY A 221 10.39 12.18 23.14
N ARG A 222 9.72 12.64 22.08
CA ARG A 222 8.74 11.85 21.33
C ARG A 222 9.41 11.06 20.22
N ILE A 223 8.85 9.90 19.92
CA ILE A 223 9.33 9.06 18.83
C ILE A 223 8.43 9.19 17.60
N PRO A 224 8.98 9.26 16.38
CA PRO A 224 8.23 9.18 15.14
C PRO A 224 7.80 7.74 14.87
N ALA A 225 6.71 7.55 14.15
CA ALA A 225 6.37 6.33 13.44
C ALA A 225 5.97 6.71 12.03
N THR A 226 6.66 6.15 11.05
CA THR A 226 6.46 6.43 9.64
C THR A 226 5.42 5.48 9.06
N PHE A 227 4.44 6.05 8.35
CA PHE A 227 3.46 5.32 7.55
C PHE A 227 3.57 5.81 6.10
N GLU A 228 4.09 5.00 5.23
CA GLU A 228 4.08 5.24 3.78
C GLU A 228 2.81 4.60 3.21
N ILE A 229 1.99 5.39 2.52
CA ILE A 229 0.82 4.90 1.81
C ILE A 229 1.12 4.99 0.32
N ILE A 230 1.12 3.85 -0.35
CA ILE A 230 1.27 3.75 -1.80
C ILE A 230 -0.12 3.74 -2.41
N CYS A 231 -0.31 4.58 -3.42
CA CYS A 231 -1.52 4.68 -4.22
C CYS A 231 -1.27 4.07 -5.59
N LEU A 232 -2.10 3.11 -5.96
CA LEU A 232 -2.09 2.43 -7.25
C LEU A 232 -3.33 2.85 -8.03
N THR A 233 -3.14 3.45 -9.19
CA THR A 233 -4.24 3.83 -10.09
C THR A 233 -4.12 3.04 -11.39
N GLY A 234 -5.23 2.51 -11.86
CA GLY A 234 -5.27 1.79 -13.14
C GLY A 234 -6.68 1.79 -13.72
N TRP A 235 -6.78 1.55 -15.01
CA TRP A 235 -8.06 1.52 -15.70
C TRP A 235 -8.29 0.13 -16.32
N ALA A 236 -9.52 -0.33 -16.33
CA ALA A 236 -9.86 -1.48 -17.15
C ALA A 236 -9.68 -1.12 -18.64
N PRO A 237 -9.01 -1.95 -19.45
CA PRO A 237 -8.79 -1.64 -20.85
C PRO A 237 -10.08 -1.36 -21.62
N ALA A 238 -10.06 -0.34 -22.46
CA ALA A 238 -11.15 0.03 -23.36
C ALA A 238 -10.60 0.55 -24.70
N ASP A 239 -11.35 0.38 -25.78
CA ASP A 239 -10.93 0.83 -27.11
C ASP A 239 -10.86 2.36 -27.23
N SER A 240 -11.57 3.09 -26.39
CA SER A 240 -11.58 4.55 -26.30
C SER A 240 -10.32 5.14 -25.67
N GLN A 241 -9.48 4.32 -25.00
CA GLN A 241 -8.29 4.81 -24.30
C GLN A 241 -7.15 5.15 -25.26
N PRO A 242 -6.32 6.17 -24.94
CA PRO A 242 -5.14 6.50 -25.72
C PRO A 242 -4.20 5.31 -25.82
N LYS A 243 -3.83 4.92 -27.04
CA LYS A 243 -2.84 3.85 -27.26
C LYS A 243 -1.44 4.47 -27.38
N PRO A 244 -0.41 3.85 -26.77
CA PRO A 244 0.96 4.31 -26.95
C PRO A 244 1.31 4.36 -28.44
N LEU A 245 1.88 5.48 -28.86
CA LEU A 245 2.39 5.60 -30.23
C LEU A 245 3.57 4.64 -30.42
N LYS A 246 3.70 4.06 -31.60
CA LYS A 246 4.86 3.20 -31.92
C LYS A 246 6.15 4.03 -31.85
N PRO A 247 7.26 3.49 -31.34
CA PRO A 247 8.55 4.17 -31.41
C PRO A 247 8.86 4.66 -32.83
N GLY A 248 9.24 5.92 -33.00
CA GLY A 248 9.52 6.54 -34.30
C GLY A 248 8.29 7.10 -35.03
N SER A 249 7.07 7.03 -34.46
CA SER A 249 5.85 7.60 -35.07
C SER A 249 5.59 9.06 -34.65
N ALA A 250 6.55 9.72 -34.03
CA ALA A 250 6.43 11.14 -33.68
C ALA A 250 6.23 11.98 -34.95
N VAL A 251 5.09 12.69 -35.04
CA VAL A 251 4.71 13.49 -36.22
C VAL A 251 5.31 14.90 -36.13
N GLN A 252 5.73 15.33 -34.94
CA GLN A 252 6.28 16.65 -34.67
C GLN A 252 7.50 16.54 -33.76
N ARG A 253 8.54 17.36 -34.04
CA ARG A 253 9.71 17.45 -33.16
C ARG A 253 9.32 18.12 -31.85
N LEU A 254 9.93 17.69 -30.73
CA LEU A 254 9.65 18.27 -29.42
C LEU A 254 9.99 19.77 -29.35
N ALA A 255 11.07 20.18 -30.00
CA ALA A 255 11.49 21.59 -30.08
C ALA A 255 10.42 22.45 -30.79
N ASP A 256 9.84 21.93 -31.88
CA ASP A 256 8.79 22.61 -32.62
C ASP A 256 7.48 22.70 -31.80
N ALA A 257 7.15 21.62 -31.06
CA ALA A 257 5.96 21.58 -30.22
C ALA A 257 6.06 22.54 -29.01
N LEU A 258 7.28 22.77 -28.50
CA LEU A 258 7.56 23.66 -27.37
C LEU A 258 7.97 25.06 -27.76
N ASN A 259 8.03 25.38 -29.08
CA ASN A 259 8.59 26.63 -29.61
C ASN A 259 9.99 26.95 -29.01
N ALA A 260 10.80 25.92 -28.80
CA ALA A 260 12.13 26.03 -28.21
C ALA A 260 13.21 25.80 -29.26
N ALA A 261 14.30 26.60 -29.20
CA ALA A 261 15.45 26.40 -30.08
C ALA A 261 16.20 25.12 -29.66
N GLU A 262 16.52 24.23 -30.62
CA GLU A 262 17.40 23.10 -30.38
C GLU A 262 18.85 23.59 -30.13
N MET A 263 19.41 23.27 -28.97
CA MET A 263 20.82 23.49 -28.72
C MET A 263 21.61 22.21 -29.04
N PRO A 264 22.62 22.26 -29.92
CA PRO A 264 23.46 21.10 -30.18
C PRO A 264 24.21 20.68 -28.91
N LEU A 265 24.25 19.40 -28.61
CA LEU A 265 25.06 18.87 -27.51
C LEU A 265 26.57 19.18 -27.77
N PRO A 266 27.32 19.58 -26.74
CA PRO A 266 28.76 19.73 -26.87
C PRO A 266 29.37 18.43 -27.35
N THR A 267 30.21 18.51 -28.43
CA THR A 267 30.79 17.35 -29.11
C THR A 267 31.88 16.62 -28.27
N ASP A 268 32.19 17.11 -27.08
CA ASP A 268 33.32 16.64 -26.26
C ASP A 268 33.02 15.51 -25.27
N LEU A 269 31.83 14.93 -25.26
CA LEU A 269 31.47 13.81 -24.36
C LEU A 269 31.81 12.40 -24.91
N ARG A 270 32.59 12.28 -25.99
CA ARG A 270 33.02 10.99 -26.58
C ARG A 270 34.44 10.61 -26.30
N LYS A 271 35.03 11.00 -25.20
CA LYS A 271 36.34 10.45 -24.73
C LYS A 271 36.30 10.35 -23.20
N GLY A 272 35.92 9.19 -22.70
CA GLY A 272 35.99 8.80 -21.31
C GLY A 272 35.56 7.34 -21.18
#